data_a8940ac8cb475c19a6fd6d8bd600497b
#
_entry.id   a8940ac8cb475c19a6fd6d8bd600497b
#
_cell.length_a   1.000
_cell.length_b   1.000
_cell.length_c   1.000
_cell.angle_alpha   90.00
_cell.angle_beta   90.00
_cell.angle_gamma   90.00
#
_symmetry.space_group_name_H-M   'P 1'
#
loop_
_entity.id
_entity.type
_entity.pdbx_description
1 polymer ?
#
loop_
_entity_poly.entity_id
_entity_poly.type
_entity_poly.pdbx_seq_one_letter_code
_entity_poly.pdbx_strand_id
1 'polypeptide(L)'
;ICLDADTYRALATAKRVDVLRNGQKVSLTMPGNLDLLDMIKSTPRFVDVFIPNTVDSVMSDSPAAKAGIKAGDKIVKFNDTPIASYNDFVEATGRIADVLASTKNPSDSAKALKATISFVHQGDTAVQQVPITLTKDAKVGIFAGSIMQEYKVTHISYGFLESFPAGAKHGMK
;
A
#
# COMPACT_ATOMS: atom_id res chain seq x y z
N ILE A 1 14.81 -4.62 -0.05
CA ILE A 1 14.05 -5.61 0.75
C ILE A 1 13.35 -6.50 -0.27
N CYS A 2 13.68 -7.78 -0.28
CA CYS A 2 12.92 -8.75 -1.06
C CYS A 2 11.83 -9.31 -0.14
N LEU A 3 10.57 -9.00 -0.40
CA LEU A 3 9.43 -9.61 0.30
C LEU A 3 9.13 -10.94 -0.39
N ASP A 4 9.94 -11.91 -0.11
CA ASP A 4 9.82 -13.28 -0.59
C ASP A 4 9.34 -14.23 0.52
N ALA A 5 9.15 -15.49 0.17
CA ALA A 5 8.76 -16.52 1.11
C ALA A 5 9.77 -16.68 2.28
N ASP A 6 11.04 -16.38 2.04
CA ASP A 6 12.09 -16.46 3.08
C ASP A 6 11.87 -15.38 4.15
N THR A 7 11.40 -14.18 3.79
CA THR A 7 11.06 -13.11 4.74
C THR A 7 9.93 -13.54 5.68
N TYR A 8 8.84 -14.08 5.13
CA TYR A 8 7.70 -14.56 5.92
C TYR A 8 8.09 -15.74 6.82
N ARG A 9 8.91 -16.66 6.30
CA ARG A 9 9.42 -17.81 7.05
C ARG A 9 10.31 -17.38 8.21
N ALA A 10 11.19 -16.40 7.96
CA ALA A 10 12.05 -15.84 9.00
C ALA A 10 11.22 -15.13 10.10
N LEU A 11 10.18 -14.37 9.73
CA LEU A 11 9.29 -13.72 10.69
C LEU A 11 8.47 -14.73 11.50
N ALA A 12 7.95 -15.79 10.88
CA ALA A 12 7.17 -16.82 11.57
C ALA A 12 7.97 -17.59 12.62
N THR A 13 9.31 -17.71 12.44
CA THR A 13 10.20 -18.42 13.37
C THR A 13 10.95 -17.52 14.33
N ALA A 14 10.92 -16.20 14.10
CA ALA A 14 11.65 -15.24 14.92
C ALA A 14 10.99 -15.07 16.29
N LYS A 15 11.79 -15.08 17.35
CA LYS A 15 11.34 -14.69 18.70
C LYS A 15 11.34 -13.17 18.91
N ARG A 16 12.17 -12.46 18.15
CA ARG A 16 12.35 -11.02 18.21
C ARG A 16 12.73 -10.48 16.84
N VAL A 17 12.18 -9.32 16.50
CA VAL A 17 12.50 -8.59 15.26
C VAL A 17 12.90 -7.17 15.62
N ASP A 18 14.01 -6.71 15.08
CA ASP A 18 14.45 -5.33 15.22
C ASP A 18 13.95 -4.54 14.01
N VAL A 19 13.20 -3.46 14.29
CA VAL A 19 12.64 -2.55 13.27
C VAL A 19 13.18 -1.14 13.47
N LEU A 20 13.27 -0.38 12.40
CA LEU A 20 13.50 1.06 12.47
C LEU A 20 12.16 1.79 12.50
N ARG A 21 11.88 2.52 13.57
CA ARG A 21 10.70 3.37 13.72
C ARG A 21 11.16 4.80 13.95
N ASN A 22 10.84 5.70 13.02
CA ASN A 22 11.31 7.09 13.05
C ASN A 22 12.83 7.22 13.18
N GLY A 23 13.58 6.36 12.48
CA GLY A 23 15.04 6.31 12.54
C GLY A 23 15.63 5.66 13.79
N GLN A 24 14.82 5.27 14.77
CA GLN A 24 15.26 4.59 15.99
C GLN A 24 15.04 3.07 15.88
N LYS A 25 16.01 2.33 16.37
CA LYS A 25 15.93 0.87 16.44
C LYS A 25 15.02 0.44 17.59
N VAL A 26 13.95 -0.27 17.28
CA VAL A 26 12.99 -0.81 18.24
C VAL A 26 12.95 -2.32 18.10
N SER A 27 13.13 -3.03 19.21
CA SER A 27 13.01 -4.49 19.27
C SER A 27 11.58 -4.89 19.62
N LEU A 28 10.96 -5.69 18.76
CA LEU A 28 9.62 -6.22 18.96
C LEU A 28 9.72 -7.72 19.29
N THR A 29 9.02 -8.15 20.33
CA THR A 29 8.86 -9.58 20.63
C THR A 29 7.76 -10.13 19.73
N MET A 30 8.05 -11.22 19.03
CA MET A 30 7.08 -11.87 18.15
C MET A 30 6.20 -12.82 18.95
N PRO A 31 4.89 -12.86 18.70
CA PRO A 31 4.00 -13.86 19.28
C PRO A 31 4.44 -15.27 18.87
N GLY A 32 4.51 -16.19 19.82
CA GLY A 32 4.98 -17.57 19.56
C GLY A 32 4.01 -18.44 18.78
N ASN A 33 2.82 -17.93 18.44
CA ASN A 33 1.77 -18.62 17.72
C ASN A 33 1.53 -18.05 16.31
N LEU A 34 2.50 -17.36 15.72
CA LEU A 34 2.37 -16.87 14.35
C LEU A 34 2.41 -18.05 13.38
N ASP A 35 1.32 -18.21 12.63
CA ASP A 35 1.23 -19.18 11.54
C ASP A 35 1.67 -18.53 10.22
N LEU A 36 2.58 -19.19 9.51
CA LEU A 36 3.10 -18.71 8.23
C LEU A 36 1.99 -18.53 7.19
N LEU A 37 1.02 -19.44 7.17
CA LEU A 37 -0.06 -19.42 6.20
C LEU A 37 -1.03 -18.26 6.47
N ASP A 38 -1.30 -17.99 7.75
CA ASP A 38 -2.12 -16.85 8.16
C ASP A 38 -1.44 -15.53 7.83
N MET A 39 -0.12 -15.44 8.02
CA MET A 39 0.65 -14.26 7.63
C MET A 39 0.61 -14.00 6.12
N ILE A 40 0.73 -15.06 5.30
CA ILE A 40 0.69 -14.94 3.83
C ILE A 40 -0.72 -14.56 3.33
N LYS A 41 -1.76 -15.09 3.98
CA LYS A 41 -3.16 -14.84 3.61
C LYS A 41 -3.76 -13.58 4.24
N SER A 42 -3.04 -12.92 5.15
CA SER A 42 -3.57 -11.75 5.86
C SER A 42 -3.96 -10.61 4.90
N THR A 43 -5.07 -9.98 5.20
CA THR A 43 -5.54 -8.77 4.52
C THR A 43 -5.85 -7.71 5.59
N PRO A 44 -5.14 -6.59 5.64
CA PRO A 44 -3.98 -6.24 4.80
C PRO A 44 -2.79 -7.20 5.00
N ARG A 45 -1.83 -7.17 4.09
CA ARG A 45 -0.63 -8.00 4.17
C ARG A 45 0.10 -7.79 5.49
N PHE A 46 0.57 -8.86 6.09
CA PHE A 46 1.31 -8.81 7.37
C PHE A 46 2.57 -7.94 7.27
N VAL A 47 3.29 -8.04 6.16
CA VAL A 47 4.41 -7.16 5.79
C VAL A 47 4.24 -6.78 4.33
N ASP A 48 4.41 -5.51 4.01
CA ASP A 48 4.35 -5.01 2.64
C ASP A 48 5.44 -3.97 2.39
N VAL A 49 5.71 -3.66 1.12
CA VAL A 49 6.60 -2.58 0.73
C VAL A 49 5.93 -1.27 1.05
N PHE A 50 6.61 -0.39 1.77
CA PHE A 50 6.12 0.96 2.02
C PHE A 50 6.11 1.75 0.71
N ILE A 51 4.96 2.28 0.33
CA ILE A 51 4.80 3.18 -0.79
C ILE A 51 4.39 4.53 -0.22
N PRO A 52 5.14 5.62 -0.48
CA PRO A 52 4.78 6.96 0.00
C PRO A 52 3.37 7.37 -0.42
N ASN A 53 2.70 8.14 0.43
CA ASN A 53 1.38 8.69 0.16
C ASN A 53 1.40 9.93 -0.76
N THR A 54 2.48 10.09 -1.52
CA THR A 54 2.63 11.14 -2.53
C THR A 54 2.03 10.68 -3.86
N VAL A 55 1.24 11.55 -4.47
CA VAL A 55 0.61 11.32 -5.78
C VAL A 55 1.67 11.49 -6.87
N ASP A 56 1.92 10.44 -7.65
CA ASP A 56 2.80 10.48 -8.82
C ASP A 56 2.05 11.08 -10.02
N SER A 57 0.85 10.59 -10.26
CA SER A 57 0.03 11.09 -11.36
C SER A 57 -1.46 10.98 -11.05
N VAL A 58 -2.25 11.79 -11.76
CA VAL A 58 -3.70 11.84 -11.64
C VAL A 58 -4.32 11.55 -13.00
N MET A 59 -5.27 10.63 -13.03
CA MET A 59 -6.02 10.30 -14.25
C MET A 59 -6.92 11.48 -14.65
N SER A 60 -6.90 11.86 -15.93
CA SER A 60 -7.79 12.88 -16.48
C SER A 60 -9.25 12.52 -16.23
N ASP A 61 -10.08 13.54 -15.98
CA ASP A 61 -11.52 13.42 -15.71
C ASP A 61 -11.89 12.55 -14.49
N SER A 62 -10.91 12.13 -13.72
CA SER A 62 -11.11 11.35 -12.50
C SER A 62 -11.72 12.20 -11.37
N PRO A 63 -12.28 11.53 -10.33
CA PRO A 63 -12.66 12.20 -9.10
C PRO A 63 -11.54 13.05 -8.48
N ALA A 64 -10.29 12.55 -8.49
CA ALA A 64 -9.14 13.28 -7.99
C ALA A 64 -8.84 14.57 -8.78
N ALA A 65 -8.88 14.50 -10.11
CA ALA A 65 -8.69 15.66 -10.97
C ALA A 65 -9.75 16.74 -10.70
N LYS A 66 -11.02 16.34 -10.55
CA LYS A 66 -12.13 17.23 -10.21
C LYS A 66 -12.01 17.83 -8.80
N ALA A 67 -11.37 17.12 -7.88
CA ALA A 67 -11.07 17.61 -6.53
C ALA A 67 -9.85 18.54 -6.47
N GLY A 68 -9.16 18.77 -7.59
CA GLY A 68 -7.98 19.64 -7.66
C GLY A 68 -6.68 19.00 -7.21
N ILE A 69 -6.66 17.67 -7.01
CA ILE A 69 -5.45 16.92 -6.66
C ILE A 69 -4.52 16.86 -7.88
N LYS A 70 -3.22 17.04 -7.64
CA LYS A 70 -2.17 17.08 -8.66
C LYS A 70 -1.02 16.13 -8.33
N ALA A 71 -0.18 15.87 -9.31
CA ALA A 71 1.09 15.19 -9.08
C ALA A 71 1.94 15.98 -8.08
N GLY A 72 2.60 15.27 -7.17
CA GLY A 72 3.38 15.84 -6.06
C GLY A 72 2.58 16.10 -4.78
N ASP A 73 1.25 16.08 -4.82
CA ASP A 73 0.42 16.24 -3.63
C ASP A 73 0.56 15.04 -2.69
N LYS A 74 0.38 15.29 -1.40
CA LYS A 74 0.45 14.27 -0.36
C LYS A 74 -0.93 14.03 0.23
N ILE A 75 -1.45 12.82 0.10
CA ILE A 75 -2.72 12.43 0.72
C ILE A 75 -2.49 12.17 2.21
N VAL A 76 -3.21 12.87 3.08
CA VAL A 76 -3.03 12.78 4.54
C VAL A 76 -4.21 12.15 5.26
N LYS A 77 -5.41 12.18 4.66
CA LYS A 77 -6.60 11.57 5.25
C LYS A 77 -7.61 11.17 4.16
N PHE A 78 -8.29 10.06 4.36
CA PHE A 78 -9.40 9.61 3.52
C PHE A 78 -10.57 9.21 4.43
N ASN A 79 -11.70 9.91 4.31
CA ASN A 79 -12.77 9.94 5.32
C ASN A 79 -12.16 10.22 6.70
N ASP A 80 -12.42 9.35 7.68
CA ASP A 80 -11.86 9.47 9.03
C ASP A 80 -10.52 8.72 9.23
N THR A 81 -10.02 8.05 8.18
CA THR A 81 -8.80 7.26 8.25
C THR A 81 -7.57 8.11 7.91
N PRO A 82 -6.59 8.28 8.81
CA PRO A 82 -5.30 8.87 8.49
C PRO A 82 -4.54 8.01 7.47
N ILE A 83 -3.88 8.66 6.53
CA ILE A 83 -3.11 8.00 5.45
C ILE A 83 -1.63 8.33 5.65
N ALA A 84 -0.86 7.36 6.13
CA ALA A 84 0.59 7.47 6.30
C ALA A 84 1.34 6.92 5.08
N SER A 85 0.72 6.01 4.31
CA SER A 85 1.27 5.38 3.12
C SER A 85 0.21 5.26 2.03
N TYR A 86 0.64 5.00 0.80
CA TYR A 86 -0.30 4.68 -0.28
C TYR A 86 -1.02 3.34 -0.03
N ASN A 87 -0.38 2.43 0.69
CA ASN A 87 -0.98 1.15 1.10
C ASN A 87 -2.22 1.40 1.97
N ASP A 88 -2.14 2.33 2.95
CA ASP A 88 -3.30 2.71 3.78
C ASP A 88 -4.43 3.29 2.92
N PHE A 89 -4.08 4.07 1.89
CA PHE A 89 -5.05 4.64 0.97
C PHE A 89 -5.76 3.55 0.14
N VAL A 90 -5.01 2.57 -0.36
CA VAL A 90 -5.56 1.42 -1.10
C VAL A 90 -6.48 0.59 -0.20
N GLU A 91 -6.08 0.36 1.06
CA GLU A 91 -6.93 -0.34 2.02
C GLU A 91 -8.23 0.43 2.33
N ALA A 92 -8.13 1.74 2.56
CA ALA A 92 -9.30 2.57 2.85
C ALA A 92 -10.31 2.62 1.69
N THR A 93 -9.83 2.68 0.44
CA THR A 93 -10.69 2.62 -0.77
C THR A 93 -11.21 1.21 -1.02
N GLY A 94 -10.42 0.17 -0.72
CA GLY A 94 -10.81 -1.23 -0.82
C GLY A 94 -12.01 -1.57 0.08
N ARG A 95 -12.06 -1.05 1.30
CA ARG A 95 -13.22 -1.21 2.20
C ARG A 95 -14.52 -0.67 1.58
N ILE A 96 -14.44 0.42 0.80
CA ILE A 96 -15.62 0.94 0.07
C ILE A 96 -16.01 -0.04 -1.04
N ALA A 97 -15.05 -0.59 -1.77
CA ALA A 97 -15.32 -1.60 -2.80
C ALA A 97 -16.02 -2.85 -2.22
N ASP A 98 -15.59 -3.30 -1.03
CA ASP A 98 -16.22 -4.42 -0.31
C ASP A 98 -17.68 -4.09 0.09
N VAL A 99 -17.93 -2.88 0.59
CA VAL A 99 -19.29 -2.40 0.88
C VAL A 99 -20.14 -2.40 -0.38
N LEU A 100 -19.61 -1.90 -1.51
CA LEU A 100 -20.33 -1.88 -2.79
C LEU A 100 -20.65 -3.29 -3.28
N ALA A 101 -19.72 -4.24 -3.15
CA ALA A 101 -19.91 -5.63 -3.55
C ALA A 101 -21.01 -6.33 -2.72
N SER A 102 -21.15 -5.98 -1.45
CA SER A 102 -22.17 -6.52 -0.54
C SER A 102 -23.53 -5.82 -0.61
N THR A 103 -23.57 -4.59 -1.17
CA THR A 103 -24.77 -3.75 -1.19
C THR A 103 -25.58 -4.00 -2.45
N LYS A 104 -26.85 -4.40 -2.29
CA LYS A 104 -27.80 -4.60 -3.39
C LYS A 104 -28.69 -3.37 -3.70
N ASN A 105 -28.69 -2.38 -2.81
CA ASN A 105 -29.52 -1.21 -2.91
C ASN A 105 -28.77 -0.06 -3.63
N PRO A 106 -29.27 0.46 -4.77
CA PRO A 106 -28.61 1.55 -5.49
C PRO A 106 -28.41 2.83 -4.67
N SER A 107 -29.35 3.14 -3.75
CA SER A 107 -29.25 4.31 -2.88
C SER A 107 -28.10 4.20 -1.89
N ASP A 108 -27.87 3.01 -1.33
CA ASP A 108 -26.78 2.78 -0.36
C ASP A 108 -25.43 2.70 -1.08
N SER A 109 -25.39 2.14 -2.29
CA SER A 109 -24.21 2.22 -3.15
C SER A 109 -23.82 3.66 -3.47
N ALA A 110 -24.79 4.51 -3.83
CA ALA A 110 -24.53 5.92 -4.12
C ALA A 110 -24.03 6.70 -2.89
N LYS A 111 -24.48 6.34 -1.68
CA LYS A 111 -23.96 6.91 -0.43
C LYS A 111 -22.55 6.46 -0.14
N ALA A 112 -22.25 5.16 -0.32
CA ALA A 112 -20.94 4.58 -0.08
C ALA A 112 -19.85 5.19 -0.99
N LEU A 113 -20.20 5.65 -2.19
CA LEU A 113 -19.30 6.31 -3.12
C LEU A 113 -18.92 7.74 -2.72
N LYS A 114 -19.64 8.36 -1.78
CA LYS A 114 -19.31 9.70 -1.29
C LYS A 114 -18.26 9.59 -0.20
N ALA A 115 -17.17 10.31 -0.38
CA ALA A 115 -16.06 10.33 0.56
C ALA A 115 -15.51 11.75 0.72
N THR A 116 -14.62 11.92 1.68
CA THR A 116 -13.85 13.15 1.88
C THR A 116 -12.36 12.79 1.78
N ILE A 117 -11.62 13.56 1.02
CA ILE A 117 -10.17 13.41 0.91
C ILE A 117 -9.48 14.66 1.42
N SER A 118 -8.44 14.46 2.22
CA SER A 118 -7.58 15.55 2.69
C SER A 118 -6.17 15.37 2.12
N PHE A 119 -5.63 16.42 1.57
CA PHE A 119 -4.32 16.43 0.94
C PHE A 119 -3.60 17.76 1.17
N VAL A 120 -2.30 17.74 0.94
CA VAL A 120 -1.43 18.91 1.00
C VAL A 120 -0.74 19.04 -0.36
N HIS A 121 -0.78 20.23 -0.95
CA HIS A 121 -0.07 20.50 -2.20
C HIS A 121 1.43 20.46 -2.01
N GLN A 122 2.15 20.06 -3.04
CA GLN A 122 3.61 20.04 -3.01
C GLN A 122 4.16 21.45 -2.71
N GLY A 123 5.01 21.55 -1.66
CA GLY A 123 5.61 22.81 -1.21
C GLY A 123 4.72 23.64 -0.28
N ASP A 124 3.51 23.19 0.02
CA ASP A 124 2.61 23.82 0.98
C ASP A 124 2.58 23.04 2.31
N THR A 125 2.01 23.65 3.34
CA THR A 125 1.74 23.02 4.65
C THR A 125 0.26 22.99 4.98
N ALA A 126 -0.57 23.70 4.21
CA ALA A 126 -2.01 23.79 4.43
C ALA A 126 -2.71 22.50 3.98
N VAL A 127 -3.45 21.88 4.90
CA VAL A 127 -4.29 20.73 4.58
C VAL A 127 -5.58 21.23 3.92
N GLN A 128 -5.82 20.79 2.69
CA GLN A 128 -7.08 20.97 1.99
C GLN A 128 -7.96 19.75 2.22
N GLN A 129 -9.22 19.98 2.49
CA GLN A 129 -10.22 18.92 2.66
C GLN A 129 -11.36 19.16 1.69
N VAL A 130 -11.61 18.19 0.82
CA VAL A 130 -12.65 18.30 -0.22
C VAL A 130 -13.54 17.07 -0.26
N PRO A 131 -14.84 17.24 -0.52
CA PRO A 131 -15.72 16.12 -0.82
C PRO A 131 -15.38 15.54 -2.19
N ILE A 132 -15.46 14.21 -2.31
CA ILE A 132 -15.18 13.49 -3.54
C ILE A 132 -16.24 12.42 -3.76
N THR A 133 -16.60 12.17 -5.00
CA THR A 133 -17.45 11.04 -5.37
C THR A 133 -16.61 10.05 -6.17
N LEU A 134 -16.42 8.87 -5.62
CA LEU A 134 -15.64 7.80 -6.24
C LEU A 134 -16.32 7.29 -7.52
N THR A 135 -15.55 6.64 -8.38
CA THR A 135 -16.12 5.90 -9.52
C THR A 135 -16.94 4.71 -9.01
N LYS A 136 -17.73 4.09 -9.90
CA LYS A 136 -18.52 2.88 -9.56
C LYS A 136 -17.65 1.73 -9.01
N ASP A 137 -16.37 1.69 -9.35
CA ASP A 137 -15.40 0.71 -8.88
C ASP A 137 -14.61 1.20 -7.65
N ALA A 138 -15.14 2.16 -6.89
CA ALA A 138 -14.51 2.78 -5.73
C ALA A 138 -13.12 3.39 -6.00
N LYS A 139 -12.86 3.86 -7.22
CA LYS A 139 -11.56 4.45 -7.58
C LYS A 139 -11.59 5.97 -7.48
N VAL A 140 -10.48 6.53 -7.01
CA VAL A 140 -10.24 7.98 -6.92
C VAL A 140 -9.54 8.51 -8.18
N GLY A 141 -8.71 7.70 -8.82
CA GLY A 141 -7.96 8.04 -10.03
C GLY A 141 -6.64 8.74 -9.74
N ILE A 142 -5.97 8.35 -8.66
CA ILE A 142 -4.58 8.70 -8.36
C ILE A 142 -3.69 7.47 -8.49
N PHE A 143 -2.42 7.70 -8.84
CA PHE A 143 -1.38 6.69 -8.86
C PHE A 143 -0.25 7.11 -7.94
N ALA A 144 0.29 6.16 -7.19
CA ALA A 144 1.52 6.35 -6.43
C ALA A 144 2.74 6.17 -7.34
N GLY A 145 3.86 6.68 -6.92
CA GLY A 145 5.14 6.44 -7.56
C GLY A 145 5.47 4.95 -7.65
N SER A 146 6.25 4.60 -8.67
CA SER A 146 6.70 3.21 -8.82
C SER A 146 7.62 2.82 -7.68
N ILE A 147 7.46 1.60 -7.15
CA ILE A 147 8.40 1.00 -6.19
C ILE A 147 9.84 1.06 -6.71
N MET A 148 10.04 0.97 -8.03
CA MET A 148 11.36 1.06 -8.67
C MET A 148 11.97 2.46 -8.58
N GLN A 149 11.18 3.51 -8.40
CA GLN A 149 11.67 4.90 -8.22
C GLN A 149 12.08 5.15 -6.76
N GLU A 150 11.34 4.56 -5.82
CA GLU A 150 11.56 4.73 -4.38
C GLU A 150 12.70 3.84 -3.84
N TYR A 151 12.93 2.69 -4.46
CA TYR A 151 13.89 1.70 -3.99
C TYR A 151 14.94 1.37 -5.05
N LYS A 152 16.19 1.25 -4.60
CA LYS A 152 17.26 0.79 -5.47
C LYS A 152 17.02 -0.66 -5.87
N VAL A 153 16.61 -0.89 -7.10
CA VAL A 153 16.41 -2.22 -7.64
C VAL A 153 17.74 -2.75 -8.18
N THR A 154 18.15 -3.94 -7.71
CA THR A 154 19.31 -4.65 -8.24
C THR A 154 18.82 -5.74 -9.17
N HIS A 155 19.13 -5.62 -10.44
CA HIS A 155 18.91 -6.69 -11.42
C HIS A 155 20.03 -7.70 -11.31
N ILE A 156 19.68 -8.94 -10.94
CA ILE A 156 20.61 -10.08 -10.98
C ILE A 156 20.28 -10.86 -12.23
N SER A 157 21.19 -10.86 -13.20
CA SER A 157 21.09 -11.68 -14.41
C SER A 157 22.11 -12.80 -14.34
N TYR A 158 21.68 -14.00 -14.64
CA TYR A 158 22.55 -15.18 -14.73
C TYR A 158 22.73 -15.56 -16.19
N GLY A 159 23.98 -15.84 -16.59
CA GLY A 159 24.24 -16.49 -17.86
C GLY A 159 23.66 -17.91 -17.90
N PHE A 160 23.52 -18.50 -19.09
CA PHE A 160 22.93 -19.82 -19.25
C PHE A 160 23.57 -20.90 -18.34
N LEU A 161 24.90 -20.90 -18.25
CA LEU A 161 25.63 -21.85 -17.39
C LEU A 161 25.55 -21.53 -15.90
N GLU A 162 25.38 -20.28 -15.54
CA GLU A 162 25.26 -19.80 -14.14
C GLU A 162 23.86 -20.01 -13.57
N SER A 163 22.84 -20.15 -14.43
CA SER A 163 21.47 -20.36 -14.01
C SER A 163 21.26 -21.72 -13.34
N PHE A 164 22.03 -22.76 -13.72
CA PHE A 164 21.93 -24.09 -13.12
C PHE A 164 22.32 -24.11 -11.63
N PRO A 165 23.52 -23.63 -11.23
CA PRO A 165 23.87 -23.59 -9.78
C PRO A 165 23.01 -22.58 -9.00
N ALA A 166 22.60 -21.47 -9.63
CA ALA A 166 21.71 -20.52 -9.00
C ALA A 166 20.32 -21.12 -8.72
N GLY A 167 19.75 -21.85 -9.68
CA GLY A 167 18.47 -22.55 -9.53
C GLY A 167 18.53 -23.63 -8.46
N ALA A 168 19.60 -24.45 -8.43
CA ALA A 168 19.81 -25.46 -7.40
C ALA A 168 19.91 -24.83 -6.00
N LYS A 169 20.62 -23.71 -5.84
CA LYS A 169 20.75 -22.99 -4.56
C LYS A 169 19.42 -22.41 -4.08
N HIS A 170 18.56 -21.95 -5.00
CA HIS A 170 17.24 -21.44 -4.64
C HIS A 170 16.22 -22.54 -4.39
N GLY A 171 16.33 -23.68 -5.07
CA GLY A 171 15.41 -24.81 -4.91
C GLY A 171 15.68 -25.69 -3.67
N MET A 172 16.89 -25.61 -3.08
CA MET A 172 17.27 -26.37 -1.86
C MET A 172 17.09 -25.57 -0.56
N LYS A 173 16.56 -24.36 -0.60
CA LYS A 173 16.14 -23.56 0.58
C LYS A 173 14.67 -23.81 0.87
#